data_ac207ee7764c3c3a45dc7dc3bf91b606
#
_entry.id   ac207ee7764c3c3a45dc7dc3bf91b606
#
_cell.length_a   1.000
_cell.length_b   1.000
_cell.length_c   1.000
_cell.angle_alpha   90.00
_cell.angle_beta   90.00
_cell.angle_gamma   90.00
#
_symmetry.space_group_name_H-M   'P 1'
#
loop_
_entity.id
_entity.type
_entity.pdbx_description
1 polymer ?
#
loop_
_entity_poly.entity_id
_entity_poly.type
_entity_poly.pdbx_seq_one_letter_code
_entity_poly.pdbx_strand_id
1 'polypeptide(L)'
;MKKTTDAELSILVVDDDENIRMVLHQSLEKEGYHVSTAKNAEEALNTLQRSFFHVVITDIMMGEMSGVELLQQIKEMNSLMQIFVMTSHSTLPNVIQCMQGGAYDFFEKPLKIEDVLISLGEASRRAARWSTLYS
;
A
#
# COMPACT_ATOMS: atom_id res chain seq x y z
N MET A 1 -15.18 -9.42 16.59
CA MET A 1 -14.53 -8.30 17.25
C MET A 1 -13.23 -7.97 16.55
N LYS A 2 -12.97 -6.72 16.30
CA LYS A 2 -11.76 -6.29 15.64
C LYS A 2 -10.56 -6.41 16.56
N LYS A 3 -9.45 -6.79 15.98
CA LYS A 3 -8.17 -6.74 16.70
C LYS A 3 -7.70 -5.31 16.78
N THR A 4 -7.23 -4.91 17.94
CA THR A 4 -6.76 -3.55 18.18
C THR A 4 -5.64 -3.15 17.21
N THR A 5 -4.70 -4.07 16.98
CA THR A 5 -3.56 -3.81 16.08
C THR A 5 -4.01 -3.51 14.66
N ASP A 6 -5.01 -4.24 14.17
CA ASP A 6 -5.51 -4.04 12.80
C ASP A 6 -6.23 -2.69 12.68
N ALA A 7 -6.99 -2.31 13.71
CA ALA A 7 -7.74 -1.05 13.69
C ALA A 7 -6.84 0.18 13.69
N GLU A 8 -5.58 0.04 14.09
CA GLU A 8 -4.65 1.17 14.17
C GLU A 8 -3.77 1.31 12.93
N LEU A 9 -3.86 0.39 11.99
CA LEU A 9 -3.04 0.43 10.80
C LEU A 9 -3.57 1.47 9.82
N SER A 10 -2.68 2.39 9.42
CA SER A 10 -3.00 3.45 8.47
C SER A 10 -2.48 3.08 7.08
N ILE A 11 -3.33 3.19 6.09
CA ILE A 11 -3.06 2.74 4.72
C ILE A 11 -3.31 3.88 3.75
N LEU A 12 -2.37 4.09 2.82
CA LEU A 12 -2.56 5.01 1.70
C LEU A 12 -2.74 4.19 0.42
N VAL A 13 -3.87 4.39 -0.25
CA VAL A 13 -4.17 3.73 -1.52
C VAL A 13 -3.92 4.70 -2.66
N VAL A 14 -3.09 4.29 -3.61
CA VAL A 14 -2.69 5.14 -4.75
C VAL A 14 -3.11 4.46 -6.05
N ASP A 15 -4.05 5.06 -6.76
CA ASP A 15 -4.51 4.55 -8.06
C ASP A 15 -5.20 5.70 -8.78
N ASP A 16 -5.03 5.80 -10.09
CA ASP A 16 -5.70 6.83 -10.87
C ASP A 16 -7.17 6.49 -11.16
N ASP A 17 -7.58 5.25 -10.93
CA ASP A 17 -8.96 4.81 -11.11
C ASP A 17 -9.76 5.09 -9.84
N GLU A 18 -10.72 6.00 -9.94
CA GLU A 18 -11.57 6.38 -8.82
C GLU A 18 -12.34 5.19 -8.24
N ASN A 19 -12.79 4.28 -9.10
CA ASN A 19 -13.55 3.11 -8.63
C ASN A 19 -12.70 2.20 -7.75
N ILE A 20 -11.45 2.00 -8.12
CA ILE A 20 -10.53 1.18 -7.33
C ILE A 20 -10.26 1.85 -5.99
N ARG A 21 -10.02 3.15 -5.98
CA ARG A 21 -9.82 3.89 -4.73
C ARG A 21 -11.02 3.76 -3.82
N MET A 22 -12.22 3.92 -4.37
CA MET A 22 -13.46 3.85 -3.59
C MET A 22 -13.68 2.46 -3.02
N VAL A 23 -13.53 1.42 -3.83
CA VAL A 23 -13.74 0.03 -3.40
C VAL A 23 -12.76 -0.33 -2.28
N LEU A 24 -11.49 0.00 -2.45
CA LEU A 24 -10.49 -0.30 -1.42
C LEU A 24 -10.74 0.50 -0.15
N HIS A 25 -11.07 1.78 -0.29
CA HIS A 25 -11.38 2.61 0.87
C HIS A 25 -12.52 1.99 1.69
N GLN A 26 -13.63 1.68 1.04
CA GLN A 26 -14.79 1.13 1.72
C GLN A 26 -14.51 -0.25 2.33
N SER A 27 -13.88 -1.12 1.56
CA SER A 27 -13.64 -2.49 2.00
C SER A 27 -12.67 -2.55 3.17
N LEU A 28 -11.63 -1.74 3.14
CA LEU A 28 -10.61 -1.77 4.19
C LEU A 28 -11.06 -1.02 5.44
N GLU A 29 -11.79 0.07 5.29
CA GLU A 29 -12.34 0.77 6.45
C GLU A 29 -13.35 -0.08 7.19
N LYS A 30 -14.10 -0.89 6.47
CA LYS A 30 -15.06 -1.83 7.07
C LYS A 30 -14.34 -2.82 7.99
N GLU A 31 -13.09 -3.15 7.68
CA GLU A 31 -12.29 -4.07 8.50
C GLU A 31 -11.53 -3.36 9.63
N GLY A 32 -11.68 -2.05 9.75
CA GLY A 32 -11.09 -1.29 10.83
C GLY A 32 -9.82 -0.53 10.52
N TYR A 33 -9.34 -0.59 9.29
CA TYR A 33 -8.15 0.16 8.89
C TYR A 33 -8.51 1.63 8.65
N HIS A 34 -7.53 2.50 8.83
CA HIS A 34 -7.66 3.92 8.49
C HIS A 34 -7.10 4.12 7.09
N VAL A 35 -7.95 4.52 6.14
CA VAL A 35 -7.56 4.56 4.74
C VAL A 35 -7.65 5.97 4.19
N SER A 36 -6.56 6.42 3.56
CA SER A 36 -6.54 7.63 2.76
C SER A 36 -6.24 7.25 1.32
N THR A 37 -6.59 8.11 0.37
CA THR A 37 -6.38 7.81 -1.03
C THR A 37 -5.63 8.93 -1.73
N ALA A 38 -4.92 8.58 -2.79
CA ALA A 38 -4.24 9.52 -3.67
C ALA A 38 -4.45 9.05 -5.11
N LYS A 39 -4.61 10.02 -6.01
CA LYS A 39 -4.93 9.69 -7.41
C LYS A 39 -3.70 9.51 -8.30
N ASN A 40 -2.54 9.92 -7.81
CA ASN A 40 -1.28 9.79 -8.55
C ASN A 40 -0.11 9.80 -7.56
N ALA A 41 1.08 9.56 -8.10
CA ALA A 41 2.29 9.47 -7.28
C ALA A 41 2.64 10.79 -6.61
N GLU A 42 2.46 11.91 -7.31
CA GLU A 42 2.76 13.23 -6.74
C GLU A 42 1.89 13.51 -5.52
N GLU A 43 0.59 13.26 -5.63
CA GLU A 43 -0.34 13.43 -4.50
C GLU A 43 0.03 12.49 -3.36
N ALA A 44 0.43 11.26 -3.68
CA ALA A 44 0.85 10.28 -2.68
C ALA A 44 2.08 10.78 -1.91
N LEU A 45 3.09 11.28 -2.62
CA LEU A 45 4.31 11.77 -1.97
C LEU A 45 4.02 12.97 -1.10
N ASN A 46 3.17 13.88 -1.56
CA ASN A 46 2.77 15.04 -0.76
C ASN A 46 2.06 14.59 0.52
N THR A 47 1.18 13.60 0.42
CA THR A 47 0.47 13.07 1.57
C THR A 47 1.42 12.41 2.56
N LEU A 48 2.39 11.63 2.05
CA LEU A 48 3.36 10.94 2.89
C LEU A 48 4.31 11.89 3.63
N GLN A 49 4.53 13.09 3.10
CA GLN A 49 5.33 14.10 3.79
C GLN A 49 4.59 14.74 4.96
N ARG A 50 3.26 14.72 4.93
CA ARG A 50 2.44 15.40 5.93
C ARG A 50 1.83 14.48 6.96
N SER A 51 1.71 13.20 6.64
CA SER A 51 1.01 12.24 7.51
C SER A 51 1.76 10.92 7.52
N PHE A 52 1.63 10.20 8.63
CA PHE A 52 2.25 8.90 8.78
C PHE A 52 1.34 7.78 8.30
N PHE A 53 1.91 6.82 7.58
CA PHE A 53 1.22 5.60 7.14
C PHE A 53 2.09 4.39 7.41
N HIS A 54 1.46 3.26 7.66
CA HIS A 54 2.17 1.99 7.83
C HIS A 54 2.33 1.26 6.49
N VAL A 55 1.36 1.41 5.61
CA VAL A 55 1.29 0.65 4.35
C VAL A 55 0.87 1.58 3.22
N VAL A 56 1.48 1.39 2.05
CA VAL A 56 1.03 2.01 0.81
C VAL A 56 0.62 0.90 -0.15
N ILE A 57 -0.56 1.00 -0.72
CA ILE A 57 -1.02 0.10 -1.79
C ILE A 57 -1.09 0.93 -3.06
N THR A 58 -0.24 0.62 -4.04
CA THR A 58 -0.15 1.45 -5.25
C THR A 58 -0.23 0.63 -6.53
N ASP A 59 -0.90 1.21 -7.52
CA ASP A 59 -0.86 0.68 -8.89
C ASP A 59 0.55 0.88 -9.46
N ILE A 60 1.02 -0.09 -10.24
CA ILE A 60 2.32 0.02 -10.92
C ILE A 60 2.25 1.01 -12.08
N MET A 61 1.14 1.02 -12.82
CA MET A 61 1.00 1.87 -14.00
C MET A 61 0.12 3.07 -13.69
N MET A 62 0.76 4.24 -13.52
CA MET A 62 0.05 5.49 -13.21
C MET A 62 0.77 6.66 -13.85
N GLY A 63 0.07 7.40 -14.71
CA GLY A 63 0.50 8.71 -15.15
C GLY A 63 1.99 8.82 -15.48
N GLU A 64 2.61 9.91 -15.04
CA GLU A 64 4.01 10.21 -15.37
C GLU A 64 5.01 9.42 -14.53
N MET A 65 4.70 9.25 -13.26
CA MET A 65 5.56 8.46 -12.37
C MET A 65 4.95 7.08 -12.19
N SER A 66 5.73 6.04 -12.51
CA SER A 66 5.30 4.67 -12.34
C SER A 66 5.30 4.26 -10.86
N GLY A 67 4.60 3.15 -10.56
CA GLY A 67 4.63 2.59 -9.21
C GLY A 67 6.02 2.13 -8.81
N VAL A 68 6.86 1.73 -9.76
CA VAL A 68 8.26 1.37 -9.48
C VAL A 68 9.03 2.57 -8.95
N GLU A 69 8.91 3.71 -9.62
CA GLU A 69 9.57 4.93 -9.18
C GLU A 69 9.04 5.42 -7.83
N LEU A 70 7.71 5.35 -7.65
CA LEU A 70 7.10 5.72 -6.39
C LEU A 70 7.62 4.86 -5.24
N LEU A 71 7.71 3.55 -5.46
CA LEU A 71 8.25 2.62 -4.46
C LEU A 71 9.66 3.01 -4.06
N GLN A 72 10.51 3.33 -5.03
CA GLN A 72 11.88 3.73 -4.76
C GLN A 72 11.94 4.98 -3.88
N GLN A 73 11.14 5.99 -4.21
CA GLN A 73 11.12 7.23 -3.46
C GLN A 73 10.58 7.03 -2.04
N ILE A 74 9.55 6.21 -1.89
CA ILE A 74 9.00 5.92 -0.57
C ILE A 74 10.04 5.20 0.29
N LYS A 75 10.75 4.23 -0.28
CA LYS A 75 11.77 3.49 0.47
C LYS A 75 12.94 4.39 0.90
N GLU A 76 13.25 5.40 0.12
CA GLU A 76 14.24 6.40 0.50
C GLU A 76 13.77 7.28 1.66
N MET A 77 12.48 7.59 1.69
CA MET A 77 11.89 8.37 2.79
C MET A 77 11.78 7.54 4.07
N ASN A 78 11.39 6.29 3.94
CA ASN A 78 11.19 5.40 5.08
C ASN A 78 11.34 3.95 4.62
N SER A 79 12.48 3.35 4.92
CA SER A 79 12.80 1.99 4.48
C SER A 79 11.89 0.94 5.13
N LEU A 80 11.21 1.27 6.22
CA LEU A 80 10.30 0.35 6.91
C LEU A 80 8.89 0.38 6.35
N MET A 81 8.57 1.33 5.47
CA MET A 81 7.26 1.40 4.84
C MET A 81 6.97 0.11 4.09
N GLN A 82 5.81 -0.48 4.33
CA GLN A 82 5.41 -1.69 3.64
C GLN A 82 4.59 -1.30 2.41
N ILE A 83 5.03 -1.73 1.25
CA ILE A 83 4.44 -1.30 -0.02
C ILE A 83 3.87 -2.52 -0.74
N PHE A 84 2.58 -2.46 -1.04
CA PHE A 84 1.87 -3.46 -1.83
C PHE A 84 1.66 -2.87 -3.22
N VAL A 85 1.93 -3.64 -4.25
CA VAL A 85 1.73 -3.16 -5.63
C VAL A 85 0.57 -3.89 -6.28
N MET A 86 -0.18 -3.16 -7.08
CA MET A 86 -1.29 -3.70 -7.87
C MET A 86 -0.88 -3.72 -9.33
N THR A 87 -1.21 -4.79 -10.05
CA THR A 87 -0.74 -4.98 -11.40
C THR A 87 -1.79 -5.63 -12.30
N SER A 88 -1.66 -5.41 -13.61
CA SER A 88 -2.35 -6.19 -14.62
C SER A 88 -1.35 -7.13 -15.29
N HIS A 89 -1.83 -8.06 -16.11
CA HIS A 89 -0.95 -9.03 -16.80
C HIS A 89 0.16 -8.37 -17.62
N SER A 90 -0.14 -7.22 -18.22
CA SER A 90 0.82 -6.53 -19.07
C SER A 90 1.99 -5.91 -18.32
N THR A 91 1.91 -5.86 -16.99
CA THR A 91 2.93 -5.19 -16.17
C THR A 91 3.79 -6.17 -15.38
N LEU A 92 3.73 -7.46 -15.71
CA LEU A 92 4.45 -8.49 -14.96
C LEU A 92 5.96 -8.23 -14.80
N PRO A 93 6.69 -7.78 -15.83
CA PRO A 93 8.10 -7.43 -15.66
C PRO A 93 8.34 -6.35 -14.60
N ASN A 94 7.41 -5.40 -14.47
CA ASN A 94 7.53 -4.34 -13.48
C ASN A 94 7.30 -4.87 -12.06
N VAL A 95 6.50 -5.94 -11.93
CA VAL A 95 6.31 -6.60 -10.62
C VAL A 95 7.65 -7.11 -10.09
N ILE A 96 8.44 -7.73 -10.95
CA ILE A 96 9.75 -8.25 -10.55
C ILE A 96 10.64 -7.11 -10.04
N GLN A 97 10.65 -5.98 -10.73
CA GLN A 97 11.41 -4.81 -10.29
C GLN A 97 10.93 -4.31 -8.94
N CYS A 98 9.61 -4.28 -8.72
CA CYS A 98 9.04 -3.86 -7.45
C CYS A 98 9.45 -4.80 -6.31
N MET A 99 9.38 -6.09 -6.54
CA MET A 99 9.76 -7.07 -5.51
C MET A 99 11.25 -6.98 -5.18
N GLN A 100 12.09 -6.78 -6.20
CA GLN A 100 13.52 -6.57 -5.99
C GLN A 100 13.81 -5.27 -5.26
N GLY A 101 12.97 -4.26 -5.47
CA GLY A 101 13.09 -2.95 -4.82
C GLY A 101 12.53 -2.90 -3.41
N GLY A 102 11.99 -4.00 -2.91
CA GLY A 102 11.52 -4.08 -1.53
C GLY A 102 10.03 -4.03 -1.32
N ALA A 103 9.23 -4.25 -2.36
CA ALA A 103 7.77 -4.38 -2.17
C ALA A 103 7.48 -5.56 -1.27
N TYR A 104 6.46 -5.41 -0.43
CA TYR A 104 6.06 -6.48 0.50
C TYR A 104 5.32 -7.59 -0.25
N ASP A 105 4.40 -7.20 -1.13
CA ASP A 105 3.56 -8.16 -1.86
C ASP A 105 2.99 -7.50 -3.11
N PHE A 106 2.39 -8.29 -3.98
CA PHE A 106 1.71 -7.77 -5.15
C PHE A 106 0.36 -8.45 -5.33
N PHE A 107 -0.56 -7.76 -6.01
CA PHE A 107 -1.91 -8.25 -6.27
C PHE A 107 -2.27 -8.00 -7.72
N GLU A 108 -2.81 -9.00 -8.37
CA GLU A 108 -3.26 -8.90 -9.76
C GLU A 108 -4.68 -8.31 -9.81
N LYS A 109 -4.91 -7.44 -10.78
CA LYS A 109 -6.26 -6.91 -11.01
C LYS A 109 -7.05 -7.89 -11.87
N PRO A 110 -8.34 -8.10 -11.62
CA PRO A 110 -9.16 -7.49 -10.57
C PRO A 110 -8.79 -8.01 -9.18
N LEU A 111 -8.78 -7.09 -8.22
CA LEU A 111 -8.34 -7.42 -6.86
C LEU A 111 -9.33 -8.33 -6.15
N LYS A 112 -8.78 -9.29 -5.40
CA LYS A 112 -9.55 -10.09 -4.44
C LYS A 112 -9.29 -9.53 -3.05
N ILE A 113 -10.32 -8.94 -2.46
CA ILE A 113 -10.18 -8.28 -1.16
C ILE A 113 -9.65 -9.22 -0.09
N GLU A 114 -10.06 -10.48 -0.11
CA GLU A 114 -9.58 -11.47 0.87
C GLU A 114 -8.06 -11.60 0.84
N ASP A 115 -7.46 -11.60 -0.35
CA ASP A 115 -6.00 -11.71 -0.49
C ASP A 115 -5.30 -10.48 0.08
N VAL A 116 -5.86 -9.31 -0.18
CA VAL A 116 -5.32 -8.06 0.35
C VAL A 116 -5.40 -8.06 1.88
N LEU A 117 -6.52 -8.50 2.43
CA LEU A 117 -6.72 -8.54 3.88
C LEU A 117 -5.75 -9.50 4.56
N ILE A 118 -5.45 -10.65 3.95
CA ILE A 118 -4.48 -11.59 4.49
C ILE A 118 -3.10 -10.93 4.59
N SER A 119 -2.66 -10.29 3.51
CA SER A 119 -1.36 -9.62 3.51
C SER A 119 -1.30 -8.44 4.46
N LEU A 120 -2.41 -7.70 4.60
CA LEU A 120 -2.48 -6.61 5.58
C LEU A 120 -2.38 -7.12 7.01
N GLY A 121 -2.98 -8.27 7.29
CA GLY A 121 -2.85 -8.89 8.61
C GLY A 121 -1.41 -9.24 8.94
N GLU A 122 -0.66 -9.77 7.97
CA GLU A 122 0.76 -10.04 8.13
C GLU A 122 1.56 -8.77 8.33
N ALA A 123 1.27 -7.73 7.55
CA ALA A 123 1.93 -6.44 7.65
C ALA A 123 1.67 -5.79 9.00
N SER A 124 0.47 -5.91 9.52
CA SER A 124 0.09 -5.39 10.83
C SER A 124 0.91 -6.06 11.94
N ARG A 125 1.06 -7.37 11.89
CA ARG A 125 1.86 -8.11 12.87
C ARG A 125 3.33 -7.70 12.79
N ARG A 126 3.84 -7.51 11.59
CA ARG A 126 5.22 -7.10 11.37
C ARG A 126 5.47 -5.69 11.92
N ALA A 127 4.55 -4.77 11.66
CA ALA A 127 4.63 -3.41 12.19
C ALA A 127 4.64 -3.40 13.72
N ALA A 128 3.82 -4.24 14.33
CA ALA A 128 3.78 -4.37 15.78
C ALA A 128 5.12 -4.85 16.35
N ARG A 129 5.77 -5.81 15.67
CA ARG A 129 7.09 -6.29 16.11
C ARG A 129 8.15 -5.20 16.02
N TRP A 130 8.13 -4.43 14.93
CA TRP A 130 9.08 -3.34 14.76
C TRP A 130 8.87 -2.24 15.79
N SER A 131 7.62 -1.95 16.11
CA SER A 131 7.28 -0.98 17.17
C SER A 131 7.88 -1.40 18.50
N THR A 132 7.83 -2.68 18.83
CA THR A 132 8.42 -3.22 20.05
C THR A 132 9.93 -3.02 20.08
N LEU A 133 10.59 -3.23 18.92
CA LEU A 133 12.04 -3.09 18.82
C LEU A 133 12.51 -1.64 18.98
N TYR A 134 11.71 -0.69 18.58
CA TYR A 134 12.10 0.73 18.53
C TYR A 134 11.45 1.58 19.62
N SER A 135 10.68 0.97 20.50
CA SER A 135 10.01 1.71 21.57
C SER A 135 10.87 1.80 22.85
#